data_967b5ac485b5e1c298758cca2743411e
#
_entry.id   967b5ac485b5e1c298758cca2743411e
#
_cell.length_a   1.000
_cell.length_b   1.000
_cell.length_c   1.000
_cell.angle_alpha   90.00
_cell.angle_beta   90.00
_cell.angle_gamma   90.00
#
_symmetry.space_group_name_H-M   'P 1'
#
loop_
_entity.id
_entity.type
_entity.pdbx_description
1 polymer ?
#
loop_
_entity_poly.entity_id
_entity_poly.type
_entity_poly.pdbx_seq_one_letter_code
_entity_poly.pdbx_strand_id
1 'polypeptide(L)'
;MTAEDTVHEVHDVAPRMKGTDGRPKPHVGPGLEDYKAVHAQTIGEGSDEWWAKAAKDLLHWHRPFETPAIIYEADEPGEGVIVTYAELLRETCKIANVLKEFGVRKGDTVSIYLPMTWHAAAAFLACARIGAIHSVIFAGFSAESLRDRVVDCGSRVVITTDEGRRGGKTIATKAIVDAALKGAPVVEHVLVLKRTGGDVNMVEGRDKWWHEEAAKVPAFCPAEIMSSEDPLFILYTSGSTGRPKGVVHTTGGYLLGAALTVKYVFDVHPEDKFACMADIGWITGHSYIIYGPLLNGVTTTVFESTPVYPTPSRYWDVVQRHKITQFYTSPTAIRLLRRLGEHHFLLPPSGYDLSTLRVLGSVGEPINPEAWHWYNENVGKKQCAIVDTFWQTETGSIIITPLPGAVPTKPGSATVPFWGIEPVILDPVTGKELEGNSVEGVLCVRNAWPSIARSVYKDHARYLDTYLKPYPGFYFTGDGAARDQDGYIWIKGRVDDVINVSGHRLSTAEIESALIMHAGVAETAVIGTADELTGQAVHSFVTLKPEFEYDPSQSGALIKELTLQVRKVIGPFAAPKQIYIVNDLPKTRSGKIMRRVMRKIVAGEADQLGDLSTLADPSVVEQIKEQVALAAKK
;
A
#
# COMPACT_ATOMS: atom_id res chain seq x y z
N MET A 1 32.08 -0.45 4.81
CA MET A 1 31.88 1.00 4.70
C MET A 1 31.27 1.43 6.02
N THR A 2 31.95 2.31 6.73
CA THR A 2 31.33 2.98 7.88
C THR A 2 30.14 3.81 7.39
N ALA A 3 29.21 4.16 8.27
CA ALA A 3 28.05 5.01 7.92
C ALA A 3 28.45 6.37 7.28
N GLU A 4 29.74 6.69 7.26
CA GLU A 4 30.32 7.90 6.67
C GLU A 4 30.54 7.82 5.15
N ASP A 5 30.58 6.60 4.56
CA ASP A 5 30.93 6.45 3.13
C ASP A 5 29.73 6.41 2.16
N THR A 6 28.52 6.35 2.65
CA THR A 6 27.33 6.60 1.85
C THR A 6 27.01 8.08 1.88
N VAL A 7 27.67 8.85 1.01
CA VAL A 7 27.16 10.19 0.64
C VAL A 7 25.82 9.95 -0.03
N HIS A 8 24.75 10.04 0.75
CA HIS A 8 23.39 9.94 0.23
C HIS A 8 23.16 11.14 -0.69
N GLU A 9 23.01 10.85 -1.97
CA GLU A 9 22.73 11.88 -2.97
C GLU A 9 21.48 12.64 -2.57
N VAL A 10 21.59 13.95 -2.38
CA VAL A 10 20.46 14.82 -2.08
C VAL A 10 19.96 15.41 -3.39
N HIS A 11 18.72 15.13 -3.73
CA HIS A 11 18.06 15.71 -4.89
C HIS A 11 17.31 16.98 -4.49
N ASP A 12 17.65 18.08 -5.13
CA ASP A 12 16.95 19.36 -4.97
C ASP A 12 15.49 19.25 -5.43
N VAL A 13 14.69 20.25 -5.11
CA VAL A 13 13.30 20.38 -5.54
C VAL A 13 13.18 20.17 -7.04
N ALA A 14 12.31 19.24 -7.45
CA ALA A 14 12.15 18.86 -8.84
C ALA A 14 11.83 20.07 -9.74
N PRO A 15 12.40 20.19 -10.94
CA PRO A 15 12.22 21.34 -11.80
C PRO A 15 10.75 21.67 -12.10
N ARG A 16 9.90 20.64 -12.26
CA ARG A 16 8.45 20.82 -12.50
C ARG A 16 7.70 21.39 -11.29
N MET A 17 8.28 21.37 -10.10
CA MET A 17 7.70 21.93 -8.88
C MET A 17 8.13 23.37 -8.60
N LYS A 18 9.06 23.93 -9.40
CA LYS A 18 9.56 25.32 -9.21
C LYS A 18 8.60 26.40 -9.76
N GLY A 19 7.50 26.00 -10.41
CA GLY A 19 6.46 26.91 -10.87
C GLY A 19 6.87 27.92 -11.97
N THR A 20 7.92 27.61 -12.75
CA THR A 20 8.47 28.49 -13.76
C THR A 20 7.92 28.25 -15.19
N ASP A 21 7.12 27.20 -15.37
CA ASP A 21 6.66 26.70 -16.69
C ASP A 21 5.15 26.83 -16.90
N GLY A 22 4.49 27.74 -16.16
CA GLY A 22 3.04 28.00 -16.28
C GLY A 22 2.16 26.97 -15.57
N ARG A 23 2.74 25.97 -14.91
CA ARG A 23 2.01 24.98 -14.09
C ARG A 23 1.61 25.56 -12.73
N PRO A 24 0.63 24.93 -12.03
CA PRO A 24 0.29 25.34 -10.69
C PRO A 24 1.51 25.35 -9.76
N LYS A 25 1.61 26.37 -8.91
CA LYS A 25 2.65 26.41 -7.88
C LYS A 25 2.36 25.39 -6.81
N PRO A 26 3.39 24.74 -6.20
CA PRO A 26 3.23 23.87 -5.06
C PRO A 26 2.48 24.54 -3.91
N HIS A 27 1.72 23.77 -3.14
CA HIS A 27 1.04 24.28 -1.93
C HIS A 27 2.01 24.67 -0.82
N VAL A 28 3.23 24.13 -0.85
CA VAL A 28 4.31 24.50 0.08
C VAL A 28 5.34 25.30 -0.69
N GLY A 29 5.81 26.39 -0.11
CA GLY A 29 6.85 27.25 -0.72
C GLY A 29 8.17 26.51 -0.92
N PRO A 30 9.04 27.04 -1.80
CA PRO A 30 10.28 26.39 -2.18
C PRO A 30 11.32 26.47 -1.07
N GLY A 31 11.43 25.43 -0.27
CA GLY A 31 12.50 25.29 0.68
C GLY A 31 12.10 24.56 1.98
N LEU A 32 13.11 24.00 2.61
CA LEU A 32 12.95 23.25 3.83
C LEU A 32 12.47 24.13 5.02
N GLU A 33 12.80 25.43 5.00
CA GLU A 33 12.37 26.36 6.03
C GLU A 33 10.86 26.63 5.98
N ASP A 34 10.28 26.73 4.79
CA ASP A 34 8.81 26.85 4.62
C ASP A 34 8.10 25.60 5.14
N TYR A 35 8.65 24.42 4.86
CA TYR A 35 8.16 23.15 5.41
C TYR A 35 8.22 23.17 6.95
N LYS A 36 9.37 23.50 7.55
CA LYS A 36 9.55 23.54 9.00
C LYS A 36 8.59 24.50 9.70
N ALA A 37 8.36 25.68 9.09
CA ALA A 37 7.44 26.67 9.62
C ALA A 37 6.00 26.16 9.71
N VAL A 38 5.54 25.44 8.68
CA VAL A 38 4.21 24.80 8.71
C VAL A 38 4.20 23.63 9.69
N HIS A 39 5.22 22.78 9.67
CA HIS A 39 5.32 21.64 10.57
C HIS A 39 5.25 22.08 12.04
N ALA A 40 5.96 23.15 12.42
CA ALA A 40 5.92 23.67 13.79
C ALA A 40 4.51 24.11 14.26
N GLN A 41 3.66 24.56 13.34
CA GLN A 41 2.27 24.92 13.67
C GLN A 41 1.35 23.71 13.86
N THR A 42 1.75 22.54 13.36
CA THR A 42 0.93 21.32 13.38
C THR A 42 1.20 20.40 14.57
N ILE A 43 2.18 20.76 15.41
CA ILE A 43 2.57 20.03 16.62
C ILE A 43 2.62 20.98 17.84
N GLY A 44 2.44 20.43 19.03
CA GLY A 44 2.51 21.20 20.27
C GLY A 44 1.30 22.10 20.56
N GLU A 45 1.51 23.10 21.40
CA GLU A 45 0.46 24.04 21.85
C GLU A 45 -0.03 24.89 20.66
N GLY A 46 -1.36 24.93 20.44
CA GLY A 46 -1.99 25.65 19.33
C GLY A 46 -2.19 24.83 18.06
N SER A 47 -1.71 23.60 17.99
CA SER A 47 -1.91 22.72 16.82
C SER A 47 -3.40 22.42 16.55
N ASP A 48 -4.24 22.41 17.59
CA ASP A 48 -5.68 22.19 17.45
C ASP A 48 -6.37 23.22 16.55
N GLU A 49 -5.92 24.48 16.58
CA GLU A 49 -6.45 25.53 15.71
C GLU A 49 -6.11 25.28 14.24
N TRP A 50 -4.87 24.85 13.97
CA TRP A 50 -4.45 24.49 12.63
C TRP A 50 -5.26 23.31 12.08
N TRP A 51 -5.44 22.25 12.88
CA TRP A 51 -6.23 21.08 12.50
C TRP A 51 -7.71 21.41 12.30
N ALA A 52 -8.29 22.26 13.16
CA ALA A 52 -9.68 22.73 13.02
C ALA A 52 -9.87 23.53 11.73
N LYS A 53 -8.90 24.39 11.39
CA LYS A 53 -8.93 25.15 10.13
C LYS A 53 -8.82 24.23 8.91
N ALA A 54 -7.86 23.32 8.92
CA ALA A 54 -7.67 22.35 7.84
C ALA A 54 -8.93 21.49 7.63
N ALA A 55 -9.60 21.06 8.70
CA ALA A 55 -10.86 20.32 8.62
C ALA A 55 -11.96 21.14 7.94
N LYS A 56 -12.12 22.42 8.31
CA LYS A 56 -13.11 23.31 7.69
C LYS A 56 -12.82 23.54 6.21
N ASP A 57 -11.55 23.77 5.86
CA ASP A 57 -11.16 24.09 4.49
C ASP A 57 -11.26 22.90 3.54
N LEU A 58 -11.02 21.67 4.03
CA LEU A 58 -10.92 20.47 3.20
C LEU A 58 -12.21 19.62 3.14
N LEU A 59 -13.12 19.78 4.09
CA LEU A 59 -14.35 18.98 4.14
C LEU A 59 -15.57 19.68 3.55
N HIS A 60 -15.42 20.83 2.90
CA HIS A 60 -16.49 21.55 2.21
C HIS A 60 -16.49 21.27 0.70
N TRP A 61 -17.61 20.73 0.23
CA TRP A 61 -17.85 20.44 -1.18
C TRP A 61 -18.42 21.66 -1.90
N HIS A 62 -17.60 22.38 -2.71
CA HIS A 62 -18.05 23.49 -3.55
C HIS A 62 -17.48 23.38 -4.96
N ARG A 63 -17.66 22.26 -5.66
CA ARG A 63 -17.22 22.11 -7.04
C ARG A 63 -18.36 21.70 -7.98
N PRO A 64 -18.29 22.12 -9.28
CA PRO A 64 -19.26 21.73 -10.30
C PRO A 64 -19.37 20.20 -10.40
N PHE A 65 -20.59 19.70 -10.40
CA PHE A 65 -20.89 18.27 -10.47
C PHE A 65 -20.52 17.62 -11.82
N GLU A 66 -20.25 18.42 -12.84
CA GLU A 66 -19.84 17.98 -14.17
C GLU A 66 -18.35 17.60 -14.27
N THR A 67 -17.56 17.92 -13.25
CA THR A 67 -16.14 17.57 -13.20
C THR A 67 -16.00 16.05 -13.17
N PRO A 68 -15.05 15.46 -13.94
CA PRO A 68 -14.71 14.05 -13.82
C PRO A 68 -14.27 13.69 -12.41
N ALA A 69 -14.89 12.67 -11.81
CA ALA A 69 -14.53 12.13 -10.50
C ALA A 69 -13.58 10.94 -10.64
N ILE A 70 -13.93 10.02 -11.55
CA ILE A 70 -13.21 8.75 -11.70
C ILE A 70 -12.92 8.50 -13.17
N ILE A 71 -11.66 8.20 -13.48
CA ILE A 71 -11.25 7.50 -14.68
C ILE A 71 -11.25 6.01 -14.33
N TYR A 72 -12.25 5.28 -14.76
CA TYR A 72 -12.24 3.83 -14.68
C TYR A 72 -11.50 3.27 -15.90
N GLU A 73 -10.35 2.71 -15.65
CA GLU A 73 -9.53 2.04 -16.66
C GLU A 73 -9.71 0.54 -16.53
N ALA A 74 -10.51 -0.02 -17.43
CA ALA A 74 -10.84 -1.44 -17.44
C ALA A 74 -9.63 -2.33 -17.71
N ASP A 75 -9.79 -3.64 -17.50
CA ASP A 75 -8.74 -4.63 -17.78
C ASP A 75 -8.28 -4.56 -19.25
N GLU A 76 -9.23 -4.55 -20.20
CA GLU A 76 -8.93 -4.28 -21.60
C GLU A 76 -8.77 -2.79 -21.86
N PRO A 77 -7.68 -2.37 -22.54
CA PRO A 77 -7.47 -0.99 -22.92
C PRO A 77 -8.61 -0.44 -23.79
N GLY A 78 -9.15 0.72 -23.43
CA GLY A 78 -10.20 1.38 -24.20
C GLY A 78 -11.65 1.00 -23.83
N GLU A 79 -11.84 0.00 -22.95
CA GLU A 79 -13.17 -0.37 -22.43
C GLU A 79 -13.58 0.42 -21.17
N GLY A 80 -12.72 1.32 -20.70
CA GLY A 80 -12.97 2.15 -19.53
C GLY A 80 -13.98 3.27 -19.78
N VAL A 81 -14.40 3.89 -18.68
CA VAL A 81 -15.33 5.04 -18.71
C VAL A 81 -14.85 6.16 -17.80
N ILE A 82 -15.25 7.38 -18.12
CA ILE A 82 -15.08 8.55 -17.26
C ILE A 82 -16.41 8.77 -16.53
N VAL A 83 -16.37 8.81 -15.20
CA VAL A 83 -17.52 9.02 -14.32
C VAL A 83 -17.40 10.40 -13.71
N THR A 84 -18.42 11.24 -13.88
CA THR A 84 -18.47 12.58 -13.27
C THR A 84 -18.85 12.50 -11.78
N TYR A 85 -18.59 13.56 -11.02
CA TYR A 85 -19.04 13.69 -9.62
C TYR A 85 -20.57 13.58 -9.50
N ALA A 86 -21.33 14.08 -10.48
CA ALA A 86 -22.79 13.96 -10.50
C ALA A 86 -23.25 12.51 -10.70
N GLU A 87 -22.62 11.76 -11.59
CA GLU A 87 -22.93 10.36 -11.83
C GLU A 87 -22.55 9.50 -10.64
N LEU A 88 -21.35 9.72 -10.06
CA LEU A 88 -20.91 9.02 -8.84
C LEU A 88 -21.86 9.29 -7.67
N LEU A 89 -22.28 10.55 -7.46
CA LEU A 89 -23.23 10.90 -6.41
C LEU A 89 -24.59 10.23 -6.62
N ARG A 90 -25.08 10.21 -7.87
CA ARG A 90 -26.36 9.58 -8.24
C ARG A 90 -26.34 8.09 -7.91
N GLU A 91 -25.29 7.39 -8.30
CA GLU A 91 -25.14 5.97 -8.06
C GLU A 91 -24.95 5.68 -6.56
N THR A 92 -24.11 6.47 -5.88
CA THR A 92 -23.93 6.43 -4.42
C THR A 92 -25.28 6.55 -3.69
N CYS A 93 -26.14 7.51 -4.06
CA CYS A 93 -27.45 7.68 -3.44
C CYS A 93 -28.37 6.50 -3.69
N LYS A 94 -28.37 5.94 -4.88
CA LYS A 94 -29.18 4.75 -5.21
C LYS A 94 -28.74 3.57 -4.35
N ILE A 95 -27.45 3.26 -4.29
CA ILE A 95 -26.97 2.12 -3.50
C ILE A 95 -27.16 2.36 -2.00
N ALA A 96 -27.01 3.59 -1.53
CA ALA A 96 -27.36 3.95 -0.15
C ALA A 96 -28.82 3.63 0.17
N ASN A 97 -29.76 3.92 -0.75
CA ASN A 97 -31.17 3.59 -0.59
C ASN A 97 -31.40 2.07 -0.65
N VAL A 98 -30.76 1.34 -1.57
CA VAL A 98 -30.83 -0.14 -1.63
C VAL A 98 -30.36 -0.75 -0.31
N LEU A 99 -29.24 -0.29 0.25
CA LEU A 99 -28.77 -0.76 1.55
C LEU A 99 -29.79 -0.48 2.66
N LYS A 100 -30.45 0.68 2.65
CA LYS A 100 -31.51 1.00 3.61
C LYS A 100 -32.73 0.08 3.45
N GLU A 101 -33.10 -0.31 2.23
CA GLU A 101 -34.16 -1.31 1.96
C GLU A 101 -33.77 -2.70 2.47
N PHE A 102 -32.49 -3.07 2.39
CA PHE A 102 -31.95 -4.29 3.00
C PHE A 102 -31.82 -4.19 4.54
N GLY A 103 -32.32 -3.13 5.13
CA GLY A 103 -32.36 -2.94 6.58
C GLY A 103 -31.06 -2.42 7.19
N VAL A 104 -30.08 -2.01 6.38
CA VAL A 104 -28.82 -1.42 6.88
C VAL A 104 -29.08 -0.03 7.49
N ARG A 105 -28.52 0.22 8.65
CA ARG A 105 -28.62 1.48 9.40
C ARG A 105 -27.23 1.94 9.85
N LYS A 106 -27.16 3.16 10.37
CA LYS A 106 -25.93 3.71 10.98
C LYS A 106 -25.35 2.72 12.00
N GLY A 107 -24.06 2.44 11.86
CA GLY A 107 -23.33 1.51 12.72
C GLY A 107 -23.37 0.04 12.30
N ASP A 108 -24.23 -0.34 11.36
CA ASP A 108 -24.24 -1.68 10.78
C ASP A 108 -23.04 -1.88 9.84
N THR A 109 -22.57 -3.12 9.73
CA THR A 109 -21.44 -3.47 8.87
C THR A 109 -21.91 -4.00 7.52
N VAL A 110 -21.21 -3.61 6.45
CA VAL A 110 -21.41 -4.09 5.09
C VAL A 110 -20.10 -4.61 4.54
N SER A 111 -20.05 -5.85 4.10
CA SER A 111 -18.87 -6.43 3.46
C SER A 111 -18.86 -6.15 1.97
N ILE A 112 -17.73 -5.68 1.45
CA ILE A 112 -17.53 -5.38 0.03
C ILE A 112 -16.42 -6.29 -0.52
N TYR A 113 -16.80 -7.16 -1.48
CA TYR A 113 -15.89 -8.05 -2.20
C TYR A 113 -16.03 -7.79 -3.70
N LEU A 114 -15.52 -6.64 -4.12
CA LEU A 114 -15.57 -6.16 -5.51
C LEU A 114 -14.18 -6.06 -6.12
N PRO A 115 -14.02 -6.35 -7.42
CA PRO A 115 -12.81 -6.00 -8.15
C PRO A 115 -12.68 -4.48 -8.29
N MET A 116 -11.56 -4.05 -8.89
CA MET A 116 -11.27 -2.64 -9.13
C MET A 116 -12.20 -2.03 -10.18
N THR A 117 -13.39 -1.67 -9.77
CA THR A 117 -14.41 -1.01 -10.60
C THR A 117 -14.84 0.32 -9.98
N TRP A 118 -15.33 1.28 -10.78
CA TRP A 118 -15.83 2.54 -10.24
C TRP A 118 -17.06 2.36 -9.34
N HIS A 119 -17.82 1.27 -9.52
CA HIS A 119 -18.93 0.90 -8.65
C HIS A 119 -18.47 0.58 -7.21
N ALA A 120 -17.24 0.11 -7.06
CA ALA A 120 -16.70 -0.08 -5.73
C ALA A 120 -16.57 1.25 -4.97
N ALA A 121 -16.17 2.35 -5.64
CA ALA A 121 -16.19 3.67 -5.05
C ALA A 121 -17.61 4.09 -4.63
N ALA A 122 -18.62 3.83 -5.48
CA ALA A 122 -20.01 4.10 -5.14
C ALA A 122 -20.48 3.30 -3.91
N ALA A 123 -20.05 2.03 -3.77
CA ALA A 123 -20.35 1.20 -2.61
C ALA A 123 -19.74 1.73 -1.30
N PHE A 124 -18.45 2.15 -1.32
CA PHE A 124 -17.80 2.80 -0.18
C PHE A 124 -18.58 4.04 0.28
N LEU A 125 -18.84 4.92 -0.68
CA LEU A 125 -19.52 6.19 -0.43
C LEU A 125 -20.98 6.00 -0.03
N ALA A 126 -21.66 4.96 -0.53
CA ALA A 126 -23.02 4.61 -0.12
C ALA A 126 -23.06 4.20 1.37
N CYS A 127 -22.13 3.37 1.82
CA CYS A 127 -22.00 3.02 3.23
C CYS A 127 -21.74 4.28 4.07
N ALA A 128 -20.72 5.07 3.69
CA ALA A 128 -20.40 6.30 4.40
C ALA A 128 -21.58 7.27 4.48
N ARG A 129 -22.38 7.36 3.39
CA ARG A 129 -23.54 8.27 3.31
C ARG A 129 -24.65 7.96 4.31
N ILE A 130 -24.83 6.70 4.65
CA ILE A 130 -25.86 6.26 5.62
C ILE A 130 -25.27 5.91 7.00
N GLY A 131 -23.98 6.19 7.22
CA GLY A 131 -23.29 5.88 8.47
C GLY A 131 -23.07 4.38 8.71
N ALA A 132 -23.16 3.54 7.66
CA ALA A 132 -22.80 2.14 7.74
C ALA A 132 -21.26 1.98 7.67
N ILE A 133 -20.75 0.97 8.36
CA ILE A 133 -19.33 0.66 8.46
C ILE A 133 -18.99 -0.32 7.33
N HIS A 134 -18.21 0.11 6.34
CA HIS A 134 -17.80 -0.85 5.31
C HIS A 134 -16.58 -1.68 5.74
N SER A 135 -16.59 -2.96 5.36
CA SER A 135 -15.47 -3.87 5.48
C SER A 135 -15.10 -4.38 4.10
N VAL A 136 -14.02 -3.83 3.53
CA VAL A 136 -13.59 -4.19 2.19
C VAL A 136 -12.62 -5.36 2.25
N ILE A 137 -12.91 -6.36 1.43
CA ILE A 137 -12.14 -7.60 1.37
C ILE A 137 -11.57 -7.70 -0.04
N PHE A 138 -10.25 -7.86 -0.14
CA PHE A 138 -9.56 -7.96 -1.42
C PHE A 138 -10.17 -9.07 -2.29
N ALA A 139 -10.63 -8.74 -3.50
CA ALA A 139 -11.34 -9.64 -4.41
C ALA A 139 -10.51 -10.83 -4.95
N GLY A 140 -9.27 -10.93 -4.48
CA GLY A 140 -8.40 -12.08 -4.73
C GLY A 140 -8.30 -13.06 -3.56
N PHE A 141 -8.94 -12.82 -2.41
CA PHE A 141 -8.91 -13.75 -1.29
C PHE A 141 -9.75 -15.01 -1.54
N SER A 142 -9.38 -16.09 -0.85
CA SER A 142 -10.13 -17.35 -0.88
C SER A 142 -11.51 -17.21 -0.21
N ALA A 143 -12.39 -18.16 -0.52
CA ALA A 143 -13.71 -18.24 0.12
C ALA A 143 -13.63 -18.33 1.65
N GLU A 144 -12.64 -19.01 2.19
CA GLU A 144 -12.41 -19.12 3.64
C GLU A 144 -12.04 -17.76 4.25
N SER A 145 -11.08 -17.06 3.65
CA SER A 145 -10.68 -15.72 4.08
C SER A 145 -11.83 -14.70 4.02
N LEU A 146 -12.67 -14.81 2.99
CA LEU A 146 -13.88 -13.98 2.86
C LEU A 146 -14.87 -14.30 3.97
N ARG A 147 -15.20 -15.59 4.18
CA ARG A 147 -16.12 -16.06 5.22
C ARG A 147 -15.71 -15.55 6.59
N ASP A 148 -14.45 -15.74 6.95
CA ASP A 148 -13.97 -15.42 8.29
C ASP A 148 -14.11 -13.92 8.61
N ARG A 149 -13.88 -13.05 7.63
CA ARG A 149 -14.05 -11.59 7.78
C ARG A 149 -15.52 -11.17 7.84
N VAL A 150 -16.36 -11.76 7.01
CA VAL A 150 -17.83 -11.52 7.00
C VAL A 150 -18.45 -11.93 8.33
N VAL A 151 -18.06 -13.08 8.85
CA VAL A 151 -18.57 -13.59 10.14
C VAL A 151 -18.04 -12.74 11.30
N ASP A 152 -16.76 -12.40 11.30
CA ASP A 152 -16.15 -11.61 12.38
C ASP A 152 -16.75 -10.19 12.45
N CYS A 153 -16.93 -9.51 11.32
CA CYS A 153 -17.56 -8.20 11.33
C CYS A 153 -19.10 -8.27 11.49
N GLY A 154 -19.72 -9.44 11.27
CA GLY A 154 -21.15 -9.65 11.42
C GLY A 154 -22.00 -8.99 10.31
N SER A 155 -21.43 -8.90 9.10
CA SER A 155 -22.13 -8.25 7.97
C SER A 155 -23.33 -9.05 7.51
N ARG A 156 -24.52 -8.42 7.53
CA ARG A 156 -25.76 -8.99 6.98
C ARG A 156 -25.88 -8.81 5.48
N VAL A 157 -25.10 -7.89 4.91
CA VAL A 157 -25.07 -7.58 3.47
C VAL A 157 -23.66 -7.78 2.93
N VAL A 158 -23.55 -8.48 1.79
CA VAL A 158 -22.33 -8.60 1.00
C VAL A 158 -22.57 -7.97 -0.37
N ILE A 159 -21.67 -7.08 -0.79
CA ILE A 159 -21.65 -6.51 -2.14
C ILE A 159 -20.57 -7.21 -2.95
N THR A 160 -20.91 -7.74 -4.11
CA THR A 160 -20.00 -8.48 -4.98
C THR A 160 -20.31 -8.26 -6.46
N THR A 161 -19.66 -8.99 -7.33
CA THR A 161 -19.89 -8.98 -8.78
C THR A 161 -20.13 -10.40 -9.29
N ASP A 162 -20.72 -10.53 -10.48
CA ASP A 162 -20.80 -11.81 -11.18
C ASP A 162 -19.42 -12.43 -11.34
N GLU A 163 -18.56 -11.77 -12.10
CA GLU A 163 -17.18 -12.15 -12.32
C GLU A 163 -16.29 -10.88 -12.31
N GLY A 164 -15.02 -11.05 -11.97
CA GLY A 164 -13.99 -10.02 -12.11
C GLY A 164 -13.14 -10.22 -13.36
N ARG A 165 -12.43 -9.16 -13.77
CA ARG A 165 -11.40 -9.21 -14.81
C ARG A 165 -10.07 -8.74 -14.21
N ARG A 166 -8.96 -9.42 -14.54
CA ARG A 166 -7.63 -8.96 -14.14
C ARG A 166 -6.54 -9.60 -14.98
N GLY A 167 -5.79 -8.80 -15.71
CA GLY A 167 -4.68 -9.25 -16.54
C GLY A 167 -5.10 -10.25 -17.62
N GLY A 168 -6.23 -10.02 -18.30
CA GLY A 168 -6.81 -10.88 -19.31
C GLY A 168 -7.53 -12.12 -18.78
N LYS A 169 -7.59 -12.28 -17.45
CA LYS A 169 -8.23 -13.45 -16.83
C LYS A 169 -9.58 -13.09 -16.22
N THR A 170 -10.54 -14.01 -16.37
CA THR A 170 -11.81 -13.96 -15.66
C THR A 170 -11.67 -14.59 -14.28
N ILE A 171 -12.21 -13.94 -13.26
CA ILE A 171 -12.21 -14.40 -11.88
C ILE A 171 -13.65 -14.71 -11.49
N ALA A 172 -13.94 -15.94 -11.09
CA ALA A 172 -15.28 -16.41 -10.71
C ALA A 172 -15.69 -15.86 -9.33
N THR A 173 -15.87 -14.55 -9.21
CA THR A 173 -16.06 -13.82 -7.96
C THR A 173 -17.31 -14.29 -7.23
N LYS A 174 -18.44 -14.39 -7.92
CA LYS A 174 -19.70 -14.87 -7.32
C LYS A 174 -19.61 -16.29 -6.77
N ALA A 175 -18.90 -17.19 -7.47
CA ALA A 175 -18.72 -18.56 -7.01
C ALA A 175 -17.87 -18.62 -5.72
N ILE A 176 -16.87 -17.74 -5.59
CA ILE A 176 -16.08 -17.60 -4.34
C ILE A 176 -16.98 -17.12 -3.20
N VAL A 177 -17.83 -16.13 -3.45
CA VAL A 177 -18.80 -15.63 -2.47
C VAL A 177 -19.76 -16.73 -2.05
N ASP A 178 -20.34 -17.46 -2.99
CA ASP A 178 -21.27 -18.55 -2.68
C ASP A 178 -20.63 -19.66 -1.84
N ALA A 179 -19.37 -19.99 -2.13
CA ALA A 179 -18.61 -20.93 -1.32
C ALA A 179 -18.37 -20.41 0.11
N ALA A 180 -18.03 -19.14 0.26
CA ALA A 180 -17.82 -18.48 1.55
C ALA A 180 -19.10 -18.48 2.39
N LEU A 181 -20.23 -18.14 1.77
CA LEU A 181 -21.49 -17.95 2.47
C LEU A 181 -22.16 -19.26 2.97
N LYS A 182 -21.72 -20.43 2.52
CA LYS A 182 -22.12 -21.72 3.11
C LYS A 182 -21.80 -21.79 4.60
N GLY A 183 -20.78 -21.07 5.07
CA GLY A 183 -20.38 -20.99 6.47
C GLY A 183 -20.66 -19.64 7.14
N ALA A 184 -21.46 -18.76 6.52
CA ALA A 184 -21.76 -17.42 7.02
C ALA A 184 -23.27 -17.15 7.09
N PRO A 185 -24.03 -17.81 7.97
CA PRO A 185 -25.49 -17.70 8.05
C PRO A 185 -26.00 -16.30 8.46
N VAL A 186 -25.10 -15.42 8.89
CA VAL A 186 -25.41 -14.01 9.23
C VAL A 186 -25.80 -13.19 7.99
N VAL A 187 -25.41 -13.61 6.78
CA VAL A 187 -25.66 -12.87 5.54
C VAL A 187 -27.08 -13.12 5.05
N GLU A 188 -27.85 -12.05 4.96
CA GLU A 188 -29.24 -12.06 4.53
C GLU A 188 -29.41 -11.63 3.07
N HIS A 189 -28.53 -10.71 2.59
CA HIS A 189 -28.58 -10.15 1.25
C HIS A 189 -27.21 -10.15 0.58
N VAL A 190 -27.20 -10.44 -0.73
CA VAL A 190 -26.03 -10.29 -1.60
C VAL A 190 -26.40 -9.40 -2.76
N LEU A 191 -25.75 -8.24 -2.87
CA LEU A 191 -25.93 -7.32 -4.00
C LEU A 191 -24.87 -7.61 -5.06
N VAL A 192 -25.29 -8.05 -6.25
CA VAL A 192 -24.42 -8.55 -7.31
C VAL A 192 -24.33 -7.56 -8.46
N LEU A 193 -23.17 -6.97 -8.67
CA LEU A 193 -22.86 -6.13 -9.83
C LEU A 193 -22.68 -7.01 -11.08
N LYS A 194 -23.33 -6.67 -12.16
CA LYS A 194 -23.14 -7.33 -13.46
C LYS A 194 -21.96 -6.70 -14.19
N ARG A 195 -20.74 -7.29 -14.05
CA ARG A 195 -19.49 -6.76 -14.65
C ARG A 195 -19.20 -7.41 -16.01
N THR A 196 -19.29 -8.73 -16.11
CA THR A 196 -18.99 -9.46 -17.35
C THR A 196 -20.24 -9.96 -18.06
N GLY A 197 -21.34 -10.14 -17.35
CA GLY A 197 -22.55 -10.77 -17.85
C GLY A 197 -22.46 -12.30 -17.89
N GLY A 198 -21.46 -12.87 -17.19
CA GLY A 198 -21.34 -14.32 -17.07
C GLY A 198 -22.54 -14.95 -16.37
N ASP A 199 -22.79 -16.23 -16.70
CA ASP A 199 -23.84 -17.02 -16.06
C ASP A 199 -23.38 -17.42 -14.64
N VAL A 200 -24.06 -16.90 -13.64
CA VAL A 200 -23.74 -17.12 -12.22
C VAL A 200 -24.97 -17.58 -11.43
N ASN A 201 -24.73 -18.39 -10.42
CA ASN A 201 -25.79 -18.81 -9.53
C ASN A 201 -26.34 -17.62 -8.73
N MET A 202 -27.66 -17.40 -8.80
CA MET A 202 -28.40 -16.39 -8.03
C MET A 202 -29.36 -17.10 -7.08
N VAL A 203 -29.05 -17.06 -5.79
CA VAL A 203 -29.87 -17.69 -4.76
C VAL A 203 -31.13 -16.86 -4.52
N GLU A 204 -32.29 -17.43 -4.80
CA GLU A 204 -33.58 -16.78 -4.64
C GLU A 204 -33.80 -16.30 -3.19
N GLY A 205 -34.36 -15.10 -3.05
CA GLY A 205 -34.59 -14.46 -1.75
C GLY A 205 -33.39 -13.74 -1.17
N ARG A 206 -32.17 -14.23 -1.42
CA ARG A 206 -30.91 -13.66 -0.90
C ARG A 206 -30.21 -12.72 -1.90
N ASP A 207 -30.04 -13.18 -3.15
CA ASP A 207 -29.22 -12.50 -4.14
C ASP A 207 -30.05 -11.57 -5.01
N LYS A 208 -29.55 -10.35 -5.22
CA LYS A 208 -30.21 -9.31 -6.01
C LYS A 208 -29.20 -8.69 -6.98
N TRP A 209 -29.66 -8.37 -8.19
CA TRP A 209 -28.82 -7.65 -9.15
C TRP A 209 -28.74 -6.16 -8.78
N TRP A 210 -27.53 -5.62 -8.73
CA TRP A 210 -27.26 -4.21 -8.45
C TRP A 210 -28.09 -3.27 -9.32
N HIS A 211 -28.07 -3.47 -10.64
CA HIS A 211 -28.75 -2.59 -11.59
C HIS A 211 -30.28 -2.66 -11.47
N GLU A 212 -30.84 -3.81 -11.11
CA GLU A 212 -32.28 -3.96 -10.90
C GLU A 212 -32.73 -3.26 -9.62
N GLU A 213 -31.99 -3.43 -8.51
CA GLU A 213 -32.34 -2.78 -7.26
C GLU A 213 -32.10 -1.26 -7.36
N ALA A 214 -31.01 -0.81 -7.98
CA ALA A 214 -30.73 0.60 -8.21
C ALA A 214 -31.76 1.31 -9.10
N ALA A 215 -32.46 0.57 -9.97
CA ALA A 215 -33.53 1.12 -10.81
C ALA A 215 -34.84 1.38 -10.04
N LYS A 216 -35.04 0.73 -8.89
CA LYS A 216 -36.28 0.83 -8.08
C LYS A 216 -36.26 2.01 -7.10
N VAL A 217 -35.11 2.57 -6.82
CA VAL A 217 -34.90 3.56 -5.76
C VAL A 217 -34.58 4.95 -6.32
N PRO A 218 -34.90 6.04 -5.59
CA PRO A 218 -34.57 7.39 -6.02
C PRO A 218 -33.05 7.64 -6.00
N ALA A 219 -32.58 8.54 -6.88
CA ALA A 219 -31.19 8.99 -6.95
C ALA A 219 -30.86 10.10 -5.94
N PHE A 220 -31.63 10.20 -4.89
CA PHE A 220 -31.45 11.13 -3.79
C PHE A 220 -31.54 10.36 -2.47
N CYS A 221 -30.53 10.53 -1.63
CA CYS A 221 -30.46 9.98 -0.28
C CYS A 221 -29.81 11.04 0.62
N PRO A 222 -30.47 11.57 1.63
CA PRO A 222 -29.84 12.48 2.60
C PRO A 222 -28.63 11.81 3.27
N ALA A 223 -27.58 12.58 3.50
CA ALA A 223 -26.45 12.08 4.27
C ALA A 223 -26.82 11.96 5.76
N GLU A 224 -26.38 10.87 6.38
CA GLU A 224 -26.53 10.68 7.83
C GLU A 224 -25.65 11.67 8.59
N ILE A 225 -26.13 12.12 9.75
CA ILE A 225 -25.37 12.96 10.65
C ILE A 225 -24.38 12.10 11.44
N MET A 226 -23.08 12.36 11.26
CA MET A 226 -22.01 11.58 11.85
C MET A 226 -21.24 12.39 12.89
N SER A 227 -20.84 11.74 13.98
CA SER A 227 -19.76 12.22 14.84
C SER A 227 -18.42 11.97 14.17
N SER A 228 -17.42 12.79 14.48
CA SER A 228 -16.03 12.55 14.02
C SER A 228 -15.50 11.18 14.44
N GLU A 229 -15.95 10.67 15.58
CA GLU A 229 -15.52 9.39 16.15
C GLU A 229 -16.42 8.21 15.77
N ASP A 230 -17.49 8.42 15.00
CA ASP A 230 -18.25 7.30 14.43
C ASP A 230 -17.37 6.48 13.47
N PRO A 231 -17.35 5.13 13.59
CA PRO A 231 -16.57 4.29 12.71
C PRO A 231 -16.97 4.47 11.24
N LEU A 232 -15.96 4.56 10.36
CA LEU A 232 -16.15 4.64 8.91
C LEU A 232 -15.96 3.28 8.26
N PHE A 233 -14.89 2.58 8.64
CA PHE A 233 -14.61 1.25 8.10
C PHE A 233 -13.82 0.36 9.04
N ILE A 234 -13.84 -0.92 8.72
CA ILE A 234 -13.00 -1.96 9.32
C ILE A 234 -12.16 -2.55 8.20
N LEU A 235 -10.85 -2.52 8.35
CA LEU A 235 -9.93 -3.14 7.39
C LEU A 235 -9.09 -4.22 8.05
N TYR A 236 -9.23 -5.45 7.55
CA TYR A 236 -8.53 -6.60 8.11
C TYR A 236 -7.09 -6.68 7.61
N THR A 237 -6.16 -6.73 8.55
CA THR A 237 -4.74 -6.93 8.29
C THR A 237 -4.26 -8.28 8.83
N SER A 238 -3.17 -8.82 8.26
CA SER A 238 -2.52 -10.01 8.79
C SER A 238 -1.95 -9.72 10.18
N GLY A 239 -2.33 -10.53 11.17
CA GLY A 239 -1.76 -10.45 12.50
C GLY A 239 -0.54 -11.36 12.66
N SER A 240 0.42 -11.00 13.51
CA SER A 240 1.55 -11.86 13.93
C SER A 240 1.11 -13.19 14.51
N THR A 241 -0.08 -13.24 15.12
CA THR A 241 -0.70 -14.43 15.74
C THR A 241 -1.47 -15.32 14.74
N GLY A 242 -1.45 -15.02 13.44
CA GLY A 242 -2.14 -15.81 12.41
C GLY A 242 -3.62 -15.49 12.20
N ARG A 243 -4.32 -14.87 13.15
CA ARG A 243 -5.70 -14.39 12.94
C ARG A 243 -5.71 -12.95 12.44
N PRO A 244 -6.48 -12.65 11.38
CA PRO A 244 -6.65 -11.26 10.91
C PRO A 244 -7.18 -10.36 12.04
N LYS A 245 -6.75 -9.10 12.05
CA LYS A 245 -7.23 -8.07 12.97
C LYS A 245 -7.96 -6.98 12.16
N GLY A 246 -9.19 -6.70 12.53
CA GLY A 246 -10.00 -5.64 11.91
C GLY A 246 -9.62 -4.28 12.47
N VAL A 247 -8.80 -3.51 11.76
CA VAL A 247 -8.41 -2.15 12.17
C VAL A 247 -9.59 -1.21 11.96
N VAL A 248 -9.97 -0.48 13.00
CA VAL A 248 -11.12 0.46 12.97
C VAL A 248 -10.64 1.88 12.78
N HIS A 249 -11.13 2.52 11.72
CA HIS A 249 -10.97 3.95 11.49
C HIS A 249 -12.28 4.70 11.66
N THR A 250 -12.17 5.92 12.20
CA THR A 250 -13.30 6.82 12.43
C THR A 250 -13.41 7.89 11.34
N THR A 251 -14.62 8.43 11.19
CA THR A 251 -15.00 9.29 10.06
C THR A 251 -14.14 10.55 9.96
N GLY A 252 -14.14 11.40 11.00
CA GLY A 252 -13.54 12.73 10.90
C GLY A 252 -12.03 12.71 10.76
N GLY A 253 -11.36 12.05 11.70
CA GLY A 253 -9.88 12.05 11.75
C GLY A 253 -9.22 11.37 10.57
N TYR A 254 -9.75 10.21 10.14
CA TYR A 254 -9.24 9.50 8.97
C TYR A 254 -9.41 10.31 7.68
N LEU A 255 -10.62 10.85 7.43
CA LEU A 255 -10.89 11.63 6.22
C LEU A 255 -10.01 12.88 6.15
N LEU A 256 -9.79 13.55 7.29
CA LEU A 256 -8.89 14.71 7.37
C LEU A 256 -7.45 14.32 6.98
N GLY A 257 -6.90 13.24 7.55
CA GLY A 257 -5.55 12.78 7.23
C GLY A 257 -5.39 12.40 5.77
N ALA A 258 -6.36 11.67 5.19
CA ALA A 258 -6.36 11.29 3.78
C ALA A 258 -6.42 12.53 2.86
N ALA A 259 -7.29 13.49 3.17
CA ALA A 259 -7.42 14.74 2.40
C ALA A 259 -6.15 15.59 2.44
N LEU A 260 -5.57 15.80 3.64
CA LEU A 260 -4.34 16.59 3.82
C LEU A 260 -3.15 15.97 3.09
N THR A 261 -2.96 14.67 3.21
CA THR A 261 -1.81 14.00 2.60
C THR A 261 -1.93 13.94 1.08
N VAL A 262 -3.13 13.79 0.51
CA VAL A 262 -3.30 13.93 -0.94
C VAL A 262 -2.99 15.36 -1.39
N LYS A 263 -3.49 16.36 -0.66
CA LYS A 263 -3.27 17.76 -1.02
C LYS A 263 -1.79 18.15 -1.04
N TYR A 264 -1.05 17.78 -0.03
CA TYR A 264 0.31 18.31 0.19
C TYR A 264 1.42 17.34 -0.24
N VAL A 265 1.25 16.03 -0.05
CA VAL A 265 2.27 15.05 -0.46
C VAL A 265 2.26 14.85 -1.97
N PHE A 266 1.08 14.87 -2.58
CA PHE A 266 0.95 14.74 -4.03
C PHE A 266 0.73 16.08 -4.73
N ASP A 267 0.68 17.18 -3.97
CA ASP A 267 0.54 18.54 -4.49
C ASP A 267 -0.58 18.65 -5.54
N VAL A 268 -1.76 18.11 -5.19
CA VAL A 268 -2.87 18.10 -6.13
C VAL A 268 -3.53 19.48 -6.23
N HIS A 269 -3.90 19.84 -7.47
CA HIS A 269 -4.55 21.07 -7.83
C HIS A 269 -5.85 20.78 -8.59
N PRO A 270 -6.73 21.78 -8.76
CA PRO A 270 -7.88 21.66 -9.67
C PRO A 270 -7.45 21.13 -11.04
N GLU A 271 -8.25 20.20 -11.60
CA GLU A 271 -8.05 19.56 -12.90
C GLU A 271 -6.95 18.48 -12.94
N ASP A 272 -6.20 18.28 -11.86
CA ASP A 272 -5.26 17.18 -11.77
C ASP A 272 -5.96 15.82 -11.89
N LYS A 273 -5.22 14.85 -12.42
CA LYS A 273 -5.64 13.47 -12.59
C LYS A 273 -4.69 12.56 -11.83
N PHE A 274 -5.16 12.09 -10.70
CA PHE A 274 -4.40 11.29 -9.76
C PHE A 274 -4.54 9.80 -10.07
N ALA A 275 -3.44 9.09 -10.23
CA ALA A 275 -3.43 7.64 -10.42
C ALA A 275 -2.67 6.95 -9.30
N CYS A 276 -3.40 6.23 -8.45
CA CYS A 276 -2.84 5.30 -7.49
C CYS A 276 -3.08 3.87 -7.98
N MET A 277 -1.99 3.13 -8.27
CA MET A 277 -2.02 1.77 -8.82
C MET A 277 -2.08 0.69 -7.73
N ALA A 278 -2.76 1.01 -6.62
CA ALA A 278 -3.07 0.06 -5.55
C ALA A 278 -4.44 -0.59 -5.77
N ASP A 279 -4.83 -1.46 -4.83
CA ASP A 279 -6.14 -2.11 -4.83
C ASP A 279 -6.98 -1.57 -3.66
N ILE A 280 -8.29 -1.44 -3.88
CA ILE A 280 -9.26 -0.97 -2.86
C ILE A 280 -9.35 -1.90 -1.65
N GLY A 281 -8.94 -3.16 -1.78
CA GLY A 281 -8.86 -4.12 -0.68
C GLY A 281 -7.77 -3.79 0.35
N TRP A 282 -6.94 -2.78 0.10
CA TRP A 282 -5.88 -2.30 0.98
C TRP A 282 -6.14 -0.87 1.43
N ILE A 283 -5.49 -0.48 2.54
CA ILE A 283 -5.63 0.90 3.05
C ILE A 283 -5.21 1.95 2.02
N THR A 284 -4.23 1.63 1.17
CA THR A 284 -3.78 2.53 0.10
C THR A 284 -4.91 2.86 -0.88
N GLY A 285 -5.73 1.87 -1.22
CA GLY A 285 -6.91 2.09 -2.06
C GLY A 285 -7.97 2.94 -1.38
N HIS A 286 -8.22 2.71 -0.09
CA HIS A 286 -9.15 3.54 0.69
C HIS A 286 -8.70 5.00 0.72
N SER A 287 -7.44 5.26 1.13
CA SER A 287 -6.94 6.61 1.35
C SER A 287 -6.60 7.35 0.05
N TYR A 288 -6.01 6.66 -0.95
CA TYR A 288 -5.39 7.30 -2.12
C TYR A 288 -6.02 6.93 -3.47
N ILE A 289 -7.08 6.10 -3.49
CA ILE A 289 -7.93 5.95 -4.68
C ILE A 289 -9.29 6.60 -4.42
N ILE A 290 -9.91 6.31 -3.26
CA ILE A 290 -11.29 6.72 -2.99
C ILE A 290 -11.33 8.05 -2.20
N TYR A 291 -11.03 8.01 -0.90
CA TYR A 291 -11.37 9.14 -0.02
C TYR A 291 -10.51 10.37 -0.28
N GLY A 292 -9.19 10.27 -0.26
CA GLY A 292 -8.31 11.42 -0.35
C GLY A 292 -8.45 12.24 -1.63
N PRO A 293 -8.39 11.63 -2.83
CA PRO A 293 -8.59 12.35 -4.09
C PRO A 293 -9.97 12.97 -4.21
N LEU A 294 -11.03 12.20 -3.90
CA LEU A 294 -12.41 12.69 -4.03
C LEU A 294 -12.72 13.83 -3.05
N LEU A 295 -12.17 13.79 -1.83
CA LEU A 295 -12.26 14.91 -0.88
C LEU A 295 -11.58 16.18 -1.38
N ASN A 296 -10.54 16.05 -2.16
CA ASN A 296 -9.87 17.21 -2.80
C ASN A 296 -10.57 17.65 -4.09
N GLY A 297 -11.62 16.94 -4.52
CA GLY A 297 -12.33 17.22 -5.77
C GLY A 297 -11.48 17.04 -7.02
N VAL A 298 -10.44 16.22 -6.98
CA VAL A 298 -9.63 15.86 -8.15
C VAL A 298 -10.12 14.57 -8.79
N THR A 299 -9.75 14.34 -10.04
CA THR A 299 -10.08 13.11 -10.74
C THR A 299 -9.16 11.99 -10.27
N THR A 300 -9.71 10.90 -9.76
CA THR A 300 -8.94 9.70 -9.40
C THR A 300 -9.04 8.62 -10.46
N THR A 301 -8.06 7.71 -10.50
CA THR A 301 -8.06 6.58 -11.43
C THR A 301 -8.33 5.28 -10.67
N VAL A 302 -9.31 4.51 -11.15
CA VAL A 302 -9.57 3.13 -10.71
C VAL A 302 -9.08 2.21 -11.82
N PHE A 303 -7.99 1.49 -11.56
CA PHE A 303 -7.30 0.66 -12.53
C PHE A 303 -7.56 -0.83 -12.26
N GLU A 304 -8.29 -1.50 -13.15
CA GLU A 304 -8.72 -2.89 -12.96
C GLU A 304 -7.65 -3.92 -13.28
N SER A 305 -6.69 -3.58 -14.17
CA SER A 305 -5.74 -4.51 -14.76
C SER A 305 -4.46 -4.75 -13.92
N THR A 306 -3.42 -5.21 -14.55
CA THR A 306 -2.07 -5.38 -14.01
C THR A 306 -1.07 -4.51 -14.76
N PRO A 307 0.11 -4.20 -14.19
CA PRO A 307 1.10 -3.35 -14.86
C PRO A 307 1.64 -3.93 -16.16
N VAL A 308 1.43 -5.23 -16.41
CA VAL A 308 2.00 -5.98 -17.53
C VAL A 308 0.98 -6.49 -18.55
N TYR A 309 -0.29 -6.14 -18.40
CA TYR A 309 -1.34 -6.59 -19.32
C TYR A 309 -1.98 -5.41 -20.08
N PRO A 310 -2.16 -5.53 -21.39
CA PRO A 310 -1.71 -6.62 -22.27
C PRO A 310 -0.20 -6.61 -22.55
N THR A 311 0.49 -5.53 -22.19
CA THR A 311 1.93 -5.36 -22.37
C THR A 311 2.56 -4.69 -21.14
N PRO A 312 3.87 -4.85 -20.90
CA PRO A 312 4.58 -4.19 -19.78
C PRO A 312 4.59 -2.66 -19.83
N SER A 313 4.09 -2.06 -20.89
CA SER A 313 3.93 -0.60 -21.01
C SER A 313 2.56 -0.07 -20.54
N ARG A 314 1.72 -0.93 -19.97
CA ARG A 314 0.33 -0.62 -19.60
C ARG A 314 0.16 0.63 -18.73
N TYR A 315 1.04 0.81 -17.76
CA TYR A 315 1.01 2.01 -16.90
C TYR A 315 1.29 3.30 -17.69
N TRP A 316 2.24 3.26 -18.61
CA TRP A 316 2.65 4.41 -19.39
C TRP A 316 1.60 4.79 -20.45
N ASP A 317 0.92 3.78 -21.00
CA ASP A 317 -0.25 3.99 -21.85
C ASP A 317 -1.37 4.73 -21.09
N VAL A 318 -1.67 4.33 -19.86
CA VAL A 318 -2.65 5.00 -18.99
C VAL A 318 -2.23 6.45 -18.71
N VAL A 319 -0.97 6.66 -18.34
CA VAL A 319 -0.44 8.00 -18.07
C VAL A 319 -0.61 8.92 -19.29
N GLN A 320 -0.18 8.47 -20.46
CA GLN A 320 -0.27 9.25 -21.69
C GLN A 320 -1.71 9.50 -22.11
N ARG A 321 -2.55 8.47 -22.15
CA ARG A 321 -3.92 8.54 -22.65
C ARG A 321 -4.79 9.44 -21.79
N HIS A 322 -4.65 9.32 -20.47
CA HIS A 322 -5.46 10.09 -19.53
C HIS A 322 -4.82 11.39 -19.07
N LYS A 323 -3.57 11.66 -19.47
CA LYS A 323 -2.81 12.84 -19.03
C LYS A 323 -2.70 12.90 -17.50
N ILE A 324 -2.24 11.81 -16.90
CA ILE A 324 -2.05 11.68 -15.45
C ILE A 324 -1.00 12.67 -14.98
N THR A 325 -1.26 13.32 -13.85
CA THR A 325 -0.38 14.33 -13.26
C THR A 325 0.37 13.85 -12.03
N GLN A 326 -0.22 12.95 -11.25
CA GLN A 326 0.41 12.26 -10.12
C GLN A 326 0.29 10.75 -10.30
N PHE A 327 1.38 10.03 -10.03
CA PHE A 327 1.41 8.58 -10.17
C PHE A 327 1.98 7.93 -8.91
N TYR A 328 1.21 7.05 -8.28
CA TYR A 328 1.53 6.42 -7.01
C TYR A 328 1.46 4.90 -7.12
N THR A 329 2.56 4.21 -6.84
CA THR A 329 2.65 2.75 -7.00
C THR A 329 3.62 2.11 -6.01
N SER A 330 3.73 0.78 -6.03
CA SER A 330 4.66 0.06 -5.15
C SER A 330 6.06 -0.05 -5.76
N PRO A 331 7.13 -0.08 -4.95
CA PRO A 331 8.47 -0.43 -5.39
C PRO A 331 8.54 -1.77 -6.12
N THR A 332 7.74 -2.75 -5.70
CA THR A 332 7.61 -4.04 -6.40
C THR A 332 7.19 -3.87 -7.86
N ALA A 333 6.19 -3.02 -8.15
CA ALA A 333 5.78 -2.76 -9.53
C ALA A 333 6.89 -2.05 -10.32
N ILE A 334 7.59 -1.10 -9.70
CA ILE A 334 8.73 -0.39 -10.32
C ILE A 334 9.85 -1.38 -10.66
N ARG A 335 10.22 -2.26 -9.73
CA ARG A 335 11.24 -3.29 -9.96
C ARG A 335 10.85 -4.27 -11.06
N LEU A 336 9.58 -4.69 -11.09
CA LEU A 336 9.05 -5.54 -12.15
C LEU A 336 9.19 -4.89 -13.53
N LEU A 337 8.77 -3.63 -13.65
CA LEU A 337 8.83 -2.89 -14.92
C LEU A 337 10.28 -2.62 -15.34
N ARG A 338 11.17 -2.29 -14.41
CA ARG A 338 12.62 -2.19 -14.64
C ARG A 338 13.20 -3.52 -15.15
N ARG A 339 12.82 -4.64 -14.52
CA ARG A 339 13.29 -5.99 -14.90
C ARG A 339 12.87 -6.38 -16.31
N LEU A 340 11.68 -5.99 -16.76
CA LEU A 340 11.16 -6.30 -18.09
C LEU A 340 11.85 -5.47 -19.19
N GLY A 341 12.71 -4.54 -18.80
CA GLY A 341 13.65 -3.86 -19.67
C GLY A 341 13.14 -2.60 -20.35
N GLU A 342 14.09 -1.82 -20.85
CA GLU A 342 13.85 -0.53 -21.51
C GLU A 342 13.07 -0.67 -22.82
N HIS A 343 13.12 -1.84 -23.47
CA HIS A 343 12.43 -2.12 -24.73
C HIS A 343 10.92 -1.90 -24.64
N HIS A 344 10.31 -2.26 -23.51
CA HIS A 344 8.87 -2.08 -23.28
C HIS A 344 8.50 -0.66 -22.83
N PHE A 345 9.50 0.12 -22.36
CA PHE A 345 9.30 1.49 -21.95
C PHE A 345 9.34 2.48 -23.11
N LEU A 346 10.12 2.15 -24.16
CA LEU A 346 10.38 3.04 -25.29
C LEU A 346 9.40 2.86 -26.48
N LEU A 347 8.45 1.93 -26.39
CA LEU A 347 7.42 1.76 -27.41
C LEU A 347 6.28 2.77 -27.21
N PRO A 348 5.74 3.32 -28.25
CA PRO A 348 5.98 3.27 -29.70
C PRO A 348 7.26 4.04 -30.13
N PRO A 349 7.59 4.15 -31.40
CA PRO A 349 8.91 4.64 -31.91
C PRO A 349 9.46 5.91 -31.27
N SER A 350 8.63 6.73 -30.63
CA SER A 350 8.99 7.96 -29.92
C SER A 350 8.93 7.86 -28.39
N GLY A 351 8.64 6.67 -27.82
CA GLY A 351 8.34 6.51 -26.40
C GLY A 351 6.95 7.03 -26.01
N TYR A 352 6.62 6.95 -24.72
CA TYR A 352 5.38 7.49 -24.16
C TYR A 352 5.54 8.95 -23.74
N ASP A 353 4.53 9.77 -24.01
CA ASP A 353 4.46 11.14 -23.48
C ASP A 353 4.05 11.12 -22.00
N LEU A 354 5.04 11.23 -21.13
CA LEU A 354 4.86 11.31 -19.67
C LEU A 354 5.02 12.76 -19.17
N SER A 355 4.99 13.74 -20.05
CA SER A 355 5.28 15.16 -19.72
C SER A 355 4.27 15.77 -18.75
N THR A 356 3.08 15.20 -18.61
CA THR A 356 2.06 15.65 -17.65
C THR A 356 2.37 15.30 -16.20
N LEU A 357 3.21 14.29 -15.95
CA LEU A 357 3.59 13.89 -14.61
C LEU A 357 4.35 14.99 -13.87
N ARG A 358 3.99 15.24 -12.62
CA ARG A 358 4.65 16.18 -11.71
C ARG A 358 5.17 15.51 -10.45
N VAL A 359 4.41 14.56 -9.89
CA VAL A 359 4.75 13.83 -8.67
C VAL A 359 4.68 12.32 -8.90
N LEU A 360 5.72 11.63 -8.47
CA LEU A 360 5.83 10.18 -8.49
C LEU A 360 5.93 9.69 -7.05
N GLY A 361 5.04 8.79 -6.64
CA GLY A 361 5.06 8.27 -5.27
C GLY A 361 5.38 6.79 -5.20
N SER A 362 5.98 6.37 -4.10
CA SER A 362 6.20 4.97 -3.75
C SER A 362 5.57 4.60 -2.40
N VAL A 363 5.04 3.37 -2.29
CA VAL A 363 4.28 2.91 -1.12
C VAL A 363 4.40 1.41 -0.87
N GLY A 364 4.29 1.05 0.40
CA GLY A 364 4.08 -0.34 0.86
C GLY A 364 5.36 -1.03 1.33
N GLU A 365 6.50 -0.60 0.87
CA GLU A 365 7.82 -1.05 1.28
C GLU A 365 8.88 0.03 0.99
N PRO A 366 10.05 0.03 1.64
CA PRO A 366 11.14 0.92 1.25
C PRO A 366 11.57 0.67 -0.21
N ILE A 367 11.76 1.74 -0.97
CA ILE A 367 12.31 1.64 -2.32
C ILE A 367 13.84 1.60 -2.26
N ASN A 368 14.46 0.67 -2.98
CA ASN A 368 15.91 0.65 -3.07
C ASN A 368 16.42 1.76 -4.03
N PRO A 369 17.64 2.28 -3.80
CA PRO A 369 18.18 3.40 -4.60
C PRO A 369 18.15 3.16 -6.11
N GLU A 370 18.46 1.95 -6.59
CA GLU A 370 18.48 1.66 -8.03
C GLU A 370 17.08 1.75 -8.66
N ALA A 371 16.05 1.30 -7.98
CA ALA A 371 14.67 1.44 -8.46
C ALA A 371 14.21 2.90 -8.40
N TRP A 372 14.65 3.64 -7.37
CA TRP A 372 14.39 5.06 -7.22
C TRP A 372 15.02 5.84 -8.37
N HIS A 373 16.32 5.63 -8.69
CA HIS A 373 17.00 6.27 -9.80
C HIS A 373 16.33 5.95 -11.14
N TRP A 374 16.01 4.67 -11.39
CA TRP A 374 15.30 4.28 -12.59
C TRP A 374 13.94 5.00 -12.72
N TYR A 375 13.20 5.11 -11.62
CA TYR A 375 11.91 5.79 -11.57
C TYR A 375 12.05 7.29 -11.86
N ASN A 376 13.04 7.93 -11.24
CA ASN A 376 13.37 9.35 -11.48
C ASN A 376 13.81 9.62 -12.92
N GLU A 377 14.71 8.80 -13.45
CA GLU A 377 15.35 9.05 -14.78
C GLU A 377 14.44 8.67 -15.92
N ASN A 378 13.81 7.50 -15.84
CA ASN A 378 13.03 6.97 -16.97
C ASN A 378 11.58 7.46 -16.95
N VAL A 379 10.92 7.46 -15.81
CA VAL A 379 9.52 7.88 -15.69
C VAL A 379 9.43 9.39 -15.46
N GLY A 380 10.12 9.88 -14.45
CA GLY A 380 10.11 11.30 -14.06
C GLY A 380 10.91 12.21 -14.96
N LYS A 381 11.80 11.65 -15.79
CA LYS A 381 12.75 12.42 -16.65
C LYS A 381 13.56 13.47 -15.87
N LYS A 382 13.83 13.19 -14.58
CA LYS A 382 14.47 14.12 -13.62
C LYS A 382 13.72 15.46 -13.48
N GLN A 383 12.41 15.47 -13.79
CA GLN A 383 11.55 16.64 -13.75
C GLN A 383 10.44 16.56 -12.71
N CYS A 384 10.17 15.34 -12.18
CA CYS A 384 9.13 15.09 -11.19
C CYS A 384 9.69 15.06 -9.78
N ALA A 385 8.90 15.49 -8.80
CA ALA A 385 9.17 15.19 -7.41
C ALA A 385 8.93 13.70 -7.17
N ILE A 386 9.83 13.04 -6.42
CA ILE A 386 9.60 11.68 -5.94
C ILE A 386 9.27 11.75 -4.46
N VAL A 387 8.16 11.15 -4.08
CA VAL A 387 7.71 11.08 -2.69
C VAL A 387 7.69 9.61 -2.23
N ASP A 388 8.68 9.26 -1.43
CA ASP A 388 8.72 7.98 -0.73
C ASP A 388 7.89 8.11 0.53
N THR A 389 6.85 7.29 0.66
CA THR A 389 5.88 7.45 1.72
C THR A 389 5.97 6.30 2.72
N PHE A 390 6.06 6.62 3.99
CA PHE A 390 5.93 5.64 5.05
C PHE A 390 4.64 5.87 5.84
N TRP A 391 3.87 4.82 5.96
CA TRP A 391 2.63 4.75 6.73
C TRP A 391 2.11 3.30 6.79
N GLN A 392 1.06 3.10 7.56
CA GLN A 392 0.50 1.78 7.85
C GLN A 392 -1.02 1.82 7.76
N THR A 393 -1.67 0.66 7.72
CA THR A 393 -3.13 0.59 7.85
C THR A 393 -3.59 1.31 9.11
N GLU A 394 -2.87 1.13 10.20
CA GLU A 394 -3.15 1.69 11.50
C GLU A 394 -2.96 3.21 11.57
N THR A 395 -2.10 3.78 10.77
CA THR A 395 -1.90 5.25 10.74
C THR A 395 -2.96 5.98 9.92
N GLY A 396 -3.67 5.26 9.03
CA GLY A 396 -4.75 5.76 8.17
C GLY A 396 -4.31 6.65 7.02
N SER A 397 -3.20 7.36 7.17
CA SER A 397 -2.59 8.23 6.17
C SER A 397 -1.07 8.26 6.31
N ILE A 398 -0.39 8.89 5.36
CA ILE A 398 1.06 9.05 5.34
C ILE A 398 1.53 9.82 6.57
N ILE A 399 2.60 9.33 7.23
CA ILE A 399 3.18 9.94 8.43
C ILE A 399 4.63 10.39 8.26
N ILE A 400 5.39 9.82 7.32
CA ILE A 400 6.75 10.25 7.00
C ILE A 400 6.89 10.29 5.48
N THR A 401 7.33 11.41 4.91
CA THR A 401 7.40 11.63 3.46
C THR A 401 8.08 12.95 3.14
N PRO A 402 8.74 13.12 1.99
CA PRO A 402 9.10 14.45 1.51
C PRO A 402 7.86 15.20 1.03
N LEU A 403 7.93 16.54 1.03
CA LEU A 403 6.92 17.39 0.40
C LEU A 403 7.47 18.00 -0.88
N PRO A 404 6.75 17.87 -2.02
CA PRO A 404 7.13 18.45 -3.29
C PRO A 404 7.38 19.96 -3.17
N GLY A 405 8.47 20.42 -3.75
CA GLY A 405 8.83 21.83 -3.73
C GLY A 405 9.52 22.32 -2.47
N ALA A 406 9.44 21.58 -1.36
CA ALA A 406 9.98 22.01 -0.07
C ALA A 406 11.15 21.16 0.44
N VAL A 407 11.09 19.83 0.27
CA VAL A 407 12.04 18.89 0.90
C VAL A 407 12.91 18.23 -0.16
N PRO A 408 14.23 18.47 -0.16
CA PRO A 408 15.17 17.67 -0.95
C PRO A 408 15.09 16.19 -0.56
N THR A 409 15.33 15.29 -1.50
CA THR A 409 15.15 13.85 -1.30
C THR A 409 16.47 13.09 -1.33
N LYS A 410 16.51 11.96 -0.62
CA LYS A 410 17.58 10.97 -0.70
C LYS A 410 16.96 9.65 -1.15
N PRO A 411 17.49 8.99 -2.20
CA PRO A 411 16.93 7.74 -2.71
C PRO A 411 16.78 6.67 -1.63
N GLY A 412 15.54 6.23 -1.36
CA GLY A 412 15.22 5.21 -0.36
C GLY A 412 14.92 5.74 1.05
N SER A 413 15.08 7.05 1.30
CA SER A 413 14.66 7.65 2.57
C SER A 413 13.20 8.11 2.52
N ALA A 414 12.44 7.80 3.57
CA ALA A 414 11.11 8.40 3.77
C ALA A 414 11.19 9.89 4.18
N THR A 415 12.36 10.38 4.47
CA THR A 415 12.78 11.78 4.74
C THR A 415 12.29 12.37 6.06
N VAL A 416 11.23 13.17 6.06
CA VAL A 416 10.80 13.98 7.20
C VAL A 416 9.38 13.62 7.65
N PRO A 417 9.01 13.90 8.92
CA PRO A 417 7.64 13.67 9.37
C PRO A 417 6.65 14.57 8.63
N PHE A 418 5.48 14.01 8.32
CA PHE A 418 4.36 14.84 7.88
C PHE A 418 3.86 15.71 9.06
N TRP A 419 3.17 16.77 8.76
CA TRP A 419 2.69 17.73 9.74
C TRP A 419 1.83 17.09 10.84
N GLY A 420 2.09 17.48 12.09
CA GLY A 420 1.44 16.92 13.25
C GLY A 420 1.91 15.54 13.69
N ILE A 421 2.91 15.00 13.03
CA ILE A 421 3.53 13.71 13.39
C ILE A 421 4.87 13.98 14.09
N GLU A 422 5.10 13.32 15.19
CA GLU A 422 6.33 13.44 15.99
C GLU A 422 6.99 12.05 16.13
N PRO A 423 7.71 11.59 15.10
CA PRO A 423 8.38 10.29 15.15
C PRO A 423 9.59 10.36 16.07
N VAL A 424 9.77 9.32 16.86
CA VAL A 424 10.91 9.14 17.76
C VAL A 424 11.57 7.79 17.47
N ILE A 425 12.87 7.72 17.67
CA ILE A 425 13.63 6.48 17.59
C ILE A 425 14.01 6.07 19.00
N LEU A 426 13.55 4.90 19.43
CA LEU A 426 13.79 4.37 20.76
C LEU A 426 14.83 3.25 20.72
N ASP A 427 15.67 3.18 21.76
CA ASP A 427 16.47 2.02 22.01
C ASP A 427 15.58 0.81 22.30
N PRO A 428 15.71 -0.30 21.54
CA PRO A 428 14.79 -1.42 21.63
C PRO A 428 14.83 -2.21 22.94
N VAL A 429 15.90 -2.05 23.71
CA VAL A 429 16.12 -2.79 24.98
C VAL A 429 15.65 -1.95 26.18
N THR A 430 16.06 -0.68 26.20
CA THR A 430 15.78 0.20 27.33
C THR A 430 14.50 1.00 27.17
N GLY A 431 13.97 1.11 25.94
CA GLY A 431 12.83 1.95 25.60
C GLY A 431 13.10 3.45 25.69
N LYS A 432 14.37 3.85 25.88
CA LYS A 432 14.75 5.26 25.96
C LYS A 432 14.86 5.86 24.57
N GLU A 433 14.49 7.11 24.45
CA GLU A 433 14.67 7.86 23.21
C GLU A 433 16.16 8.09 22.91
N LEU A 434 16.52 7.84 21.64
CA LEU A 434 17.82 8.14 21.08
C LEU A 434 17.76 9.56 20.50
N GLU A 435 18.37 10.49 21.23
CA GLU A 435 18.39 11.90 20.84
C GLU A 435 19.44 12.18 19.76
N GLY A 436 19.23 13.28 19.03
CA GLY A 436 20.15 13.74 17.98
C GLY A 436 20.02 12.95 16.67
N ASN A 437 21.05 13.10 15.85
CA ASN A 437 21.17 12.47 14.54
C ASN A 437 22.16 11.29 14.56
N SER A 438 22.23 10.53 13.46
CA SER A 438 23.08 9.32 13.34
C SER A 438 22.72 8.25 14.38
N VAL A 439 21.41 8.01 14.58
CA VAL A 439 20.87 7.03 15.52
C VAL A 439 20.01 6.00 14.80
N GLU A 440 19.98 4.79 15.35
CA GLU A 440 19.16 3.69 14.84
C GLU A 440 18.48 2.94 15.99
N GLY A 441 17.22 2.57 15.79
CA GLY A 441 16.42 1.87 16.80
C GLY A 441 15.04 1.48 16.29
N VAL A 442 14.07 1.45 17.18
CA VAL A 442 12.67 1.20 16.82
C VAL A 442 11.92 2.51 16.60
N LEU A 443 11.10 2.53 15.56
CA LEU A 443 10.28 3.70 15.22
C LEU A 443 9.01 3.72 16.06
N CYS A 444 8.82 4.81 16.77
CA CYS A 444 7.60 5.11 17.50
C CYS A 444 7.09 6.51 17.13
N VAL A 445 5.86 6.84 17.49
CA VAL A 445 5.30 8.19 17.36
C VAL A 445 4.83 8.67 18.74
N ARG A 446 5.22 9.88 19.14
CA ARG A 446 4.99 10.42 20.48
C ARG A 446 3.52 10.78 20.72
N ASN A 447 2.94 11.52 19.83
CA ASN A 447 1.59 12.05 20.00
C ASN A 447 0.59 11.31 19.11
N ALA A 448 -0.68 11.27 19.54
CA ALA A 448 -1.77 10.87 18.69
C ALA A 448 -2.00 11.93 17.58
N TRP A 449 -2.46 11.49 16.43
CA TRP A 449 -2.86 12.37 15.32
C TRP A 449 -4.25 11.95 14.80
N PRO A 450 -4.94 12.82 14.05
CA PRO A 450 -6.36 12.58 13.72
C PRO A 450 -6.63 11.25 13.02
N SER A 451 -5.78 10.80 12.10
CA SER A 451 -6.03 9.59 11.29
C SER A 451 -5.58 8.28 11.91
N ILE A 452 -5.01 8.28 13.13
CA ILE A 452 -4.64 7.04 13.81
C ILE A 452 -5.87 6.16 14.05
N ALA A 453 -5.73 4.85 13.86
CA ALA A 453 -6.77 3.88 14.18
C ALA A 453 -7.19 3.96 15.65
N ARG A 454 -8.46 3.74 15.92
CA ARG A 454 -9.01 3.82 17.29
C ARG A 454 -8.99 2.49 18.02
N SER A 455 -9.06 1.38 17.29
CA SER A 455 -9.17 0.05 17.91
C SER A 455 -8.89 -1.07 16.90
N VAL A 456 -8.80 -2.28 17.42
CA VAL A 456 -9.10 -3.50 16.68
C VAL A 456 -10.56 -3.87 16.98
N TYR A 457 -11.32 -4.18 15.95
CA TYR A 457 -12.76 -4.47 16.05
C TYR A 457 -13.01 -5.65 16.98
N LYS A 458 -13.90 -5.45 17.95
CA LYS A 458 -14.23 -6.40 19.04
C LYS A 458 -13.05 -6.82 19.93
N ASP A 459 -11.86 -6.26 19.75
CA ASP A 459 -10.65 -6.66 20.51
C ASP A 459 -9.75 -5.43 20.78
N HIS A 460 -10.27 -4.50 21.58
CA HIS A 460 -9.52 -3.30 21.97
C HIS A 460 -8.26 -3.63 22.77
N ALA A 461 -8.29 -4.70 23.58
CA ALA A 461 -7.13 -5.14 24.33
C ALA A 461 -5.96 -5.48 23.41
N ARG A 462 -6.21 -6.15 22.30
CA ARG A 462 -5.20 -6.46 21.28
C ARG A 462 -4.62 -5.20 20.64
N TYR A 463 -5.42 -4.15 20.45
CA TYR A 463 -4.93 -2.86 19.97
C TYR A 463 -3.91 -2.27 20.94
N LEU A 464 -4.26 -2.21 22.24
CA LEU A 464 -3.37 -1.71 23.27
C LEU A 464 -2.09 -2.54 23.38
N ASP A 465 -2.22 -3.86 23.40
CA ASP A 465 -1.08 -4.79 23.54
C ASP A 465 -0.11 -4.71 22.36
N THR A 466 -0.63 -4.47 21.15
CA THR A 466 0.19 -4.44 19.94
C THR A 466 0.91 -3.10 19.77
N TYR A 467 0.24 -1.98 20.07
CA TYR A 467 0.71 -0.68 19.61
C TYR A 467 1.08 0.31 20.72
N LEU A 468 0.52 0.17 21.94
CA LEU A 468 0.71 1.17 22.99
C LEU A 468 1.44 0.64 24.22
N LYS A 469 1.33 -0.64 24.53
CA LYS A 469 2.02 -1.24 25.68
C LYS A 469 3.49 -1.59 25.46
N PRO A 470 3.97 -1.91 24.23
CA PRO A 470 5.38 -2.23 24.02
C PRO A 470 6.31 -1.09 24.46
N TYR A 471 5.91 0.15 24.20
CA TYR A 471 6.63 1.36 24.60
C TYR A 471 5.63 2.35 25.18
N PRO A 472 5.40 2.35 26.52
CA PRO A 472 4.40 3.20 27.17
C PRO A 472 4.63 4.68 26.87
N GLY A 473 3.56 5.38 26.47
CA GLY A 473 3.60 6.78 26.05
C GLY A 473 3.84 7.02 24.58
N PHE A 474 4.04 5.96 23.77
CA PHE A 474 4.28 6.05 22.34
C PHE A 474 3.38 5.08 21.57
N TYR A 475 3.07 5.45 20.32
CA TYR A 475 2.57 4.49 19.34
C TYR A 475 3.75 3.74 18.72
N PHE A 476 3.79 2.44 18.87
CA PHE A 476 4.80 1.55 18.33
C PHE A 476 4.41 1.09 16.92
N THR A 477 5.22 1.44 15.91
CA THR A 477 4.95 1.09 14.52
C THR A 477 5.25 -0.39 14.20
N GLY A 478 6.10 -1.03 14.99
CA GLY A 478 6.66 -2.35 14.70
C GLY A 478 7.75 -2.34 13.62
N ASP A 479 8.23 -1.16 13.24
CA ASP A 479 9.30 -0.98 12.26
C ASP A 479 10.56 -0.44 12.92
N GLY A 480 11.72 -0.86 12.42
CA GLY A 480 13.01 -0.25 12.72
C GLY A 480 13.24 0.98 11.84
N ALA A 481 13.94 1.96 12.38
CA ALA A 481 14.32 3.15 11.62
C ALA A 481 15.69 3.69 12.07
N ALA A 482 16.33 4.40 11.16
CA ALA A 482 17.50 5.23 11.44
C ALA A 482 17.19 6.69 11.11
N ARG A 483 17.80 7.61 11.85
CA ARG A 483 17.85 9.04 11.52
C ARG A 483 19.29 9.39 11.17
N ASP A 484 19.50 9.85 9.94
CA ASP A 484 20.85 10.17 9.47
C ASP A 484 21.37 11.51 10.01
N GLN A 485 22.57 11.90 9.59
CA GLN A 485 23.23 13.14 10.03
C GLN A 485 22.45 14.40 9.68
N ASP A 486 21.61 14.37 8.62
CA ASP A 486 20.81 15.50 8.17
C ASP A 486 19.39 15.47 8.78
N GLY A 487 19.11 14.48 9.65
CA GLY A 487 17.82 14.30 10.31
C GLY A 487 16.79 13.54 9.52
N TYR A 488 17.14 12.96 8.37
CA TYR A 488 16.24 12.20 7.52
C TYR A 488 16.00 10.80 8.07
N ILE A 489 14.77 10.33 7.96
CA ILE A 489 14.33 9.04 8.51
C ILE A 489 14.38 7.97 7.42
N TRP A 490 15.05 6.86 7.75
CA TRP A 490 15.20 5.68 6.92
C TRP A 490 14.48 4.52 7.57
N ILE A 491 13.55 3.91 6.85
CA ILE A 491 12.84 2.72 7.34
C ILE A 491 13.71 1.49 7.07
N LYS A 492 14.05 0.78 8.13
CA LYS A 492 14.94 -0.39 8.10
C LYS A 492 14.19 -1.74 7.99
N GLY A 493 12.87 -1.70 7.91
CA GLY A 493 11.99 -2.86 7.84
C GLY A 493 11.37 -3.22 9.19
N ARG A 494 10.65 -4.35 9.24
CA ARG A 494 9.96 -4.80 10.43
C ARG A 494 10.93 -5.21 11.54
N VAL A 495 10.62 -4.83 12.77
CA VAL A 495 11.42 -5.26 13.95
C VAL A 495 11.47 -6.79 14.05
N ASP A 496 10.38 -7.48 13.64
CA ASP A 496 10.31 -8.95 13.59
C ASP A 496 11.22 -9.57 12.51
N ASP A 497 11.67 -8.79 11.54
CA ASP A 497 12.55 -9.20 10.44
C ASP A 497 14.02 -8.79 10.66
N VAL A 498 14.34 -8.14 11.78
CA VAL A 498 15.73 -7.88 12.17
C VAL A 498 16.40 -9.18 12.58
N ILE A 499 17.61 -9.42 12.06
CA ILE A 499 18.38 -10.64 12.32
C ILE A 499 19.51 -10.32 13.30
N ASN A 500 19.64 -11.09 14.37
CA ASN A 500 20.73 -10.95 15.35
C ASN A 500 21.79 -12.02 15.12
N VAL A 501 22.88 -11.65 14.45
CA VAL A 501 24.01 -12.54 14.20
C VAL A 501 25.17 -12.18 15.12
N SER A 502 25.51 -13.04 16.05
CA SER A 502 26.65 -12.83 16.99
C SER A 502 26.61 -11.47 17.70
N GLY A 503 25.42 -11.00 18.07
CA GLY A 503 25.20 -9.70 18.72
C GLY A 503 25.10 -8.50 17.77
N HIS A 504 25.29 -8.69 16.47
CA HIS A 504 25.07 -7.65 15.46
C HIS A 504 23.62 -7.69 14.98
N ARG A 505 22.94 -6.54 15.03
CA ARG A 505 21.60 -6.39 14.46
C ARG A 505 21.73 -6.06 12.98
N LEU A 506 21.15 -6.91 12.15
CA LEU A 506 21.19 -6.81 10.69
C LEU A 506 19.81 -6.53 10.14
N SER A 507 19.69 -5.52 9.31
CA SER A 507 18.48 -5.28 8.52
C SER A 507 18.41 -6.25 7.35
N THR A 508 17.29 -6.95 7.19
CA THR A 508 17.05 -7.77 5.99
C THR A 508 17.13 -6.92 4.72
N ALA A 509 16.62 -5.68 4.77
CA ALA A 509 16.61 -4.77 3.64
C ALA A 509 18.03 -4.34 3.19
N GLU A 510 18.97 -4.19 4.12
CA GLU A 510 20.36 -3.86 3.77
C GLU A 510 21.06 -5.01 3.03
N ILE A 511 20.84 -6.24 3.50
CA ILE A 511 21.40 -7.43 2.85
C ILE A 511 20.74 -7.65 1.48
N GLU A 512 19.42 -7.44 1.38
CA GLU A 512 18.67 -7.47 0.12
C GLU A 512 19.23 -6.46 -0.86
N SER A 513 19.45 -5.22 -0.44
CA SER A 513 20.04 -4.17 -1.28
C SER A 513 21.45 -4.54 -1.75
N ALA A 514 22.29 -5.09 -0.88
CA ALA A 514 23.62 -5.53 -1.26
C ALA A 514 23.62 -6.64 -2.32
N LEU A 515 22.67 -7.58 -2.22
CA LEU A 515 22.51 -8.65 -3.21
C LEU A 515 21.98 -8.15 -4.56
N ILE A 516 21.05 -7.18 -4.55
CA ILE A 516 20.47 -6.59 -5.77
C ILE A 516 21.50 -5.81 -6.59
N MET A 517 22.57 -5.32 -5.99
CA MET A 517 23.68 -4.67 -6.71
C MET A 517 24.41 -5.63 -7.68
N HIS A 518 24.26 -6.95 -7.53
CA HIS A 518 24.83 -7.91 -8.47
C HIS A 518 24.06 -7.89 -9.79
N ALA A 519 24.80 -7.82 -10.92
CA ALA A 519 24.22 -7.64 -12.25
C ALA A 519 23.15 -8.70 -12.63
N GLY A 520 23.32 -9.93 -12.18
CA GLY A 520 22.41 -11.05 -12.47
C GLY A 520 21.19 -11.14 -11.55
N VAL A 521 21.13 -10.37 -10.45
CA VAL A 521 20.04 -10.46 -9.47
C VAL A 521 18.86 -9.59 -9.91
N ALA A 522 17.67 -10.18 -9.92
CA ALA A 522 16.42 -9.48 -10.20
C ALA A 522 15.73 -9.03 -8.91
N GLU A 523 15.56 -9.95 -7.96
CA GLU A 523 14.88 -9.69 -6.70
C GLU A 523 15.44 -10.62 -5.62
N THR A 524 15.30 -10.22 -4.36
CA THR A 524 15.81 -11.00 -3.23
C THR A 524 14.93 -10.83 -2.00
N ALA A 525 14.92 -11.86 -1.17
CA ALA A 525 14.30 -11.83 0.16
C ALA A 525 15.24 -12.46 1.17
N VAL A 526 15.41 -11.80 2.31
CA VAL A 526 16.29 -12.22 3.39
C VAL A 526 15.48 -12.53 4.64
N ILE A 527 15.86 -13.62 5.32
CA ILE A 527 15.25 -14.05 6.58
C ILE A 527 16.35 -14.44 7.59
N GLY A 528 16.01 -14.32 8.87
CA GLY A 528 16.78 -14.92 9.96
C GLY A 528 16.16 -16.23 10.42
N THR A 529 16.96 -17.22 10.73
CA THR A 529 16.56 -18.46 11.37
C THR A 529 17.44 -18.72 12.59
N ALA A 530 16.96 -19.51 13.54
CA ALA A 530 17.74 -19.90 14.70
C ALA A 530 19.04 -20.60 14.29
N ASP A 531 20.14 -20.28 14.96
CA ASP A 531 21.46 -20.86 14.75
C ASP A 531 22.18 -21.04 16.09
N GLU A 532 22.68 -22.24 16.35
CA GLU A 532 23.30 -22.58 17.64
C GLU A 532 24.54 -21.77 17.98
N LEU A 533 25.33 -21.37 16.97
CA LEU A 533 26.59 -20.65 17.16
C LEU A 533 26.43 -19.13 17.21
N THR A 534 25.58 -18.61 16.35
CA THR A 534 25.46 -17.15 16.12
C THR A 534 24.16 -16.55 16.67
N GLY A 535 23.31 -17.38 17.31
CA GLY A 535 21.96 -17.04 17.76
C GLY A 535 20.97 -17.05 16.60
N GLN A 536 21.27 -16.33 15.53
CA GLN A 536 20.55 -16.40 14.25
C GLN A 536 21.53 -16.43 13.08
N ALA A 537 21.08 -17.04 11.99
CA ALA A 537 21.80 -17.05 10.72
C ALA A 537 20.99 -16.39 9.60
N VAL A 538 21.70 -15.74 8.69
CA VAL A 538 21.10 -15.11 7.51
C VAL A 538 20.86 -16.16 6.43
N HIS A 539 19.64 -16.24 5.91
CA HIS A 539 19.28 -17.01 4.72
C HIS A 539 18.71 -16.07 3.66
N SER A 540 19.18 -16.19 2.44
CA SER A 540 18.78 -15.33 1.32
C SER A 540 18.16 -16.15 0.20
N PHE A 541 17.06 -15.66 -0.35
CA PHE A 541 16.40 -16.20 -1.53
C PHE A 541 16.59 -15.18 -2.66
N VAL A 542 17.07 -15.65 -3.80
CA VAL A 542 17.45 -14.78 -4.92
C VAL A 542 16.78 -15.26 -6.19
N THR A 543 16.12 -14.36 -6.92
CA THR A 543 15.67 -14.58 -8.28
C THR A 543 16.62 -13.91 -9.26
N LEU A 544 16.86 -14.52 -10.38
CA LEU A 544 17.77 -14.01 -11.40
C LEU A 544 17.01 -13.29 -12.51
N LYS A 545 17.70 -12.38 -13.18
CA LYS A 545 17.18 -11.71 -14.36
C LYS A 545 17.03 -12.69 -15.51
N PRO A 546 16.00 -12.59 -16.38
CA PRO A 546 15.78 -13.50 -17.49
C PRO A 546 16.95 -13.55 -18.49
N GLU A 547 17.64 -12.42 -18.68
CA GLU A 547 18.79 -12.27 -19.56
C GLU A 547 20.10 -12.78 -18.96
N PHE A 548 20.12 -13.12 -17.68
CA PHE A 548 21.33 -13.64 -17.02
C PHE A 548 21.46 -15.15 -17.27
N GLU A 549 22.47 -15.54 -18.03
CA GLU A 549 22.76 -16.95 -18.28
C GLU A 549 23.18 -17.64 -16.97
N TYR A 550 22.37 -18.58 -16.52
CA TYR A 550 22.57 -19.33 -15.29
C TYR A 550 22.53 -20.83 -15.54
N ASP A 551 23.64 -21.48 -15.21
CA ASP A 551 23.73 -22.93 -15.20
C ASP A 551 23.59 -23.45 -13.75
N PRO A 552 22.55 -24.23 -13.44
CA PRO A 552 22.35 -24.79 -12.10
C PRO A 552 23.53 -25.64 -11.60
N SER A 553 24.33 -26.24 -12.52
CA SER A 553 25.51 -27.00 -12.15
C SER A 553 26.63 -26.12 -11.59
N GLN A 554 26.63 -24.83 -11.91
CA GLN A 554 27.59 -23.82 -11.44
C GLN A 554 27.03 -22.94 -10.32
N SER A 555 25.92 -23.34 -9.72
CA SER A 555 25.28 -22.57 -8.63
C SER A 555 26.22 -22.17 -7.50
N GLY A 556 27.23 -22.99 -7.20
CA GLY A 556 28.24 -22.71 -6.18
C GLY A 556 29.13 -21.47 -6.47
N ALA A 557 29.42 -21.21 -7.75
CA ALA A 557 30.19 -20.04 -8.17
C ALA A 557 29.38 -18.76 -7.93
N LEU A 558 28.14 -18.71 -8.39
CA LEU A 558 27.24 -17.57 -8.20
C LEU A 558 26.94 -17.31 -6.72
N ILE A 559 26.67 -18.36 -5.93
CA ILE A 559 26.45 -18.22 -4.48
C ILE A 559 27.67 -17.60 -3.79
N LYS A 560 28.88 -18.00 -4.20
CA LYS A 560 30.13 -17.42 -3.69
C LYS A 560 30.27 -15.94 -4.06
N GLU A 561 29.95 -15.57 -5.30
CA GLU A 561 29.98 -14.16 -5.75
C GLU A 561 28.98 -13.31 -4.96
N LEU A 562 27.76 -13.77 -4.80
CA LEU A 562 26.72 -13.09 -4.02
C LEU A 562 27.12 -12.95 -2.54
N THR A 563 27.69 -13.99 -1.95
CA THR A 563 28.21 -13.94 -0.57
C THR A 563 29.33 -12.92 -0.44
N LEU A 564 30.28 -12.89 -1.40
CA LEU A 564 31.36 -11.91 -1.42
C LEU A 564 30.83 -10.48 -1.62
N GLN A 565 29.78 -10.32 -2.42
CA GLN A 565 29.11 -9.03 -2.60
C GLN A 565 28.58 -8.49 -1.27
N VAL A 566 27.84 -9.30 -0.49
CA VAL A 566 27.36 -8.89 0.84
C VAL A 566 28.51 -8.57 1.79
N ARG A 567 29.56 -9.40 1.80
CA ARG A 567 30.76 -9.16 2.63
C ARG A 567 31.46 -7.86 2.28
N LYS A 568 31.51 -7.51 1.00
CA LYS A 568 32.11 -6.27 0.51
C LYS A 568 31.31 -5.04 0.89
N VAL A 569 30.00 -5.12 0.76
CA VAL A 569 29.09 -3.98 0.96
C VAL A 569 28.81 -3.71 2.44
N ILE A 570 28.59 -4.76 3.24
CA ILE A 570 28.17 -4.63 4.64
C ILE A 570 29.27 -5.11 5.61
N GLY A 571 29.83 -6.28 5.34
CA GLY A 571 30.84 -6.87 6.21
C GLY A 571 30.70 -8.39 6.35
N PRO A 572 31.73 -9.07 6.90
CA PRO A 572 31.75 -10.53 7.02
C PRO A 572 30.61 -11.09 7.89
N PHE A 573 30.16 -10.33 8.90
CA PHE A 573 29.13 -10.73 9.86
C PHE A 573 27.73 -10.79 9.24
N ALA A 574 27.51 -10.08 8.13
CA ALA A 574 26.24 -10.06 7.40
C ALA A 574 26.16 -11.13 6.29
N ALA A 575 27.24 -11.88 6.08
CA ALA A 575 27.31 -12.88 5.02
C ALA A 575 26.23 -13.94 5.19
N PRO A 576 25.39 -14.20 4.16
CA PRO A 576 24.39 -15.26 4.24
C PRO A 576 25.04 -16.63 4.52
N LYS A 577 24.48 -17.36 5.49
CA LYS A 577 24.85 -18.76 5.74
C LYS A 577 24.46 -19.63 4.55
N GLN A 578 23.31 -19.30 3.93
CA GLN A 578 22.83 -20.00 2.75
C GLN A 578 22.13 -19.03 1.80
N ILE A 579 22.37 -19.21 0.50
CA ILE A 579 21.67 -18.53 -0.58
C ILE A 579 20.93 -19.58 -1.42
N TYR A 580 19.62 -19.37 -1.62
CA TYR A 580 18.77 -20.21 -2.45
C TYR A 580 18.46 -19.46 -3.73
N ILE A 581 18.81 -20.04 -4.88
CA ILE A 581 18.40 -19.51 -6.18
C ILE A 581 17.02 -20.09 -6.49
N VAL A 582 16.02 -19.22 -6.62
CA VAL A 582 14.62 -19.59 -6.81
C VAL A 582 14.03 -18.91 -8.03
N ASN A 583 12.97 -19.48 -8.60
CA ASN A 583 12.33 -18.91 -9.79
C ASN A 583 11.49 -17.67 -9.45
N ASP A 584 10.82 -17.68 -8.29
CA ASP A 584 10.09 -16.53 -7.76
C ASP A 584 10.06 -16.57 -6.22
N LEU A 585 9.67 -15.46 -5.62
CA LEU A 585 9.51 -15.29 -4.17
C LEU A 585 8.03 -15.47 -3.77
N PRO A 586 7.72 -16.02 -2.59
CA PRO A 586 6.35 -16.12 -2.12
C PRO A 586 5.84 -14.73 -1.77
N LYS A 587 4.96 -14.20 -2.61
CA LYS A 587 4.39 -12.87 -2.50
C LYS A 587 2.90 -12.92 -2.28
N THR A 588 2.38 -11.96 -1.55
CA THR A 588 0.95 -11.68 -1.59
C THR A 588 0.55 -11.17 -2.97
N ARG A 589 -0.74 -11.19 -3.27
CA ARG A 589 -1.27 -10.62 -4.53
C ARG A 589 -1.04 -9.11 -4.66
N SER A 590 -0.71 -8.43 -3.55
CA SER A 590 -0.25 -7.03 -3.56
C SER A 590 1.25 -6.87 -3.81
N GLY A 591 1.98 -7.96 -4.04
CA GLY A 591 3.42 -7.97 -4.25
C GLY A 591 4.28 -8.02 -2.99
N LYS A 592 3.68 -8.01 -1.79
CA LYS A 592 4.43 -8.06 -0.53
C LYS A 592 5.02 -9.46 -0.31
N ILE A 593 6.33 -9.52 -0.09
CA ILE A 593 7.05 -10.77 0.18
C ILE A 593 6.60 -11.38 1.52
N MET A 594 6.28 -12.67 1.50
CA MET A 594 5.81 -13.42 2.67
C MET A 594 6.99 -14.11 3.38
N ARG A 595 7.88 -13.33 4.02
CA ARG A 595 9.08 -13.85 4.71
C ARG A 595 8.77 -14.92 5.73
N ARG A 596 7.60 -14.85 6.38
CA ARG A 596 7.13 -15.88 7.32
C ARG A 596 7.09 -17.27 6.70
N VAL A 597 6.64 -17.38 5.46
CA VAL A 597 6.56 -18.67 4.75
C VAL A 597 7.96 -19.27 4.55
N MET A 598 8.90 -18.46 4.06
CA MET A 598 10.29 -18.89 3.85
C MET A 598 10.96 -19.27 5.17
N ARG A 599 10.74 -18.48 6.23
CA ARG A 599 11.29 -18.75 7.56
C ARG A 599 10.84 -20.11 8.12
N LYS A 600 9.55 -20.42 8.00
CA LYS A 600 8.99 -21.70 8.43
C LYS A 600 9.48 -22.88 7.63
N ILE A 601 9.65 -22.72 6.31
CA ILE A 601 10.20 -23.77 5.45
C ILE A 601 11.66 -24.07 5.85
N VAL A 602 12.49 -23.05 6.03
CA VAL A 602 13.89 -23.24 6.44
C VAL A 602 14.01 -23.79 7.86
N ALA A 603 13.09 -23.45 8.75
CA ALA A 603 13.03 -24.01 10.11
C ALA A 603 12.50 -25.46 10.18
N GLY A 604 12.11 -26.06 9.05
CA GLY A 604 11.54 -27.40 9.03
C GLY A 604 10.06 -27.48 9.46
N GLU A 605 9.39 -26.33 9.57
CA GLU A 605 7.97 -26.20 9.98
C GLU A 605 7.04 -26.07 8.77
N ALA A 606 7.35 -26.74 7.67
CA ALA A 606 6.62 -26.61 6.40
C ALA A 606 5.14 -27.04 6.47
N ASP A 607 4.75 -27.78 7.50
CA ASP A 607 3.35 -28.18 7.76
C ASP A 607 2.55 -27.09 8.52
N GLN A 608 3.22 -26.03 9.01
CA GLN A 608 2.64 -24.99 9.84
C GLN A 608 2.76 -23.60 9.19
N LEU A 609 2.62 -23.51 7.88
CA LEU A 609 2.81 -22.25 7.12
C LEU A 609 1.77 -21.18 7.48
N GLY A 610 0.67 -21.54 8.13
CA GLY A 610 -0.42 -20.64 8.48
C GLY A 610 -1.22 -20.20 7.27
N ASP A 611 -1.89 -19.04 7.35
CA ASP A 611 -2.73 -18.54 6.26
C ASP A 611 -1.92 -18.21 4.99
N LEU A 612 -2.18 -18.96 3.92
CA LEU A 612 -1.61 -18.77 2.58
C LEU A 612 -2.64 -18.19 1.59
N SER A 613 -3.83 -17.84 2.04
CA SER A 613 -4.93 -17.37 1.20
C SER A 613 -4.61 -16.08 0.44
N THR A 614 -3.65 -15.32 0.93
CA THR A 614 -3.18 -14.08 0.29
C THR A 614 -2.08 -14.30 -0.74
N LEU A 615 -1.56 -15.52 -0.88
CA LEU A 615 -0.46 -15.85 -1.76
C LEU A 615 -0.87 -15.71 -3.24
N ALA A 616 -0.02 -15.06 -4.04
CA ALA A 616 -0.28 -14.83 -5.45
C ALA A 616 -0.22 -16.12 -6.26
N ASP A 617 0.82 -16.90 -6.02
CA ASP A 617 1.05 -18.20 -6.65
C ASP A 617 1.44 -19.27 -5.61
N PRO A 618 0.55 -20.20 -5.29
CA PRO A 618 0.83 -21.28 -4.36
C PRO A 618 1.95 -22.22 -4.79
N SER A 619 2.24 -22.35 -6.09
CA SER A 619 3.27 -23.27 -6.61
C SER A 619 4.69 -22.85 -6.18
N VAL A 620 4.89 -21.57 -5.90
CA VAL A 620 6.18 -21.04 -5.42
C VAL A 620 6.58 -21.64 -4.08
N VAL A 621 5.62 -21.99 -3.23
CA VAL A 621 5.90 -22.60 -1.92
C VAL A 621 6.55 -23.97 -2.09
N GLU A 622 6.02 -24.79 -2.99
CA GLU A 622 6.58 -26.13 -3.25
C GLU A 622 7.98 -26.04 -3.88
N GLN A 623 8.19 -25.09 -4.80
CA GLN A 623 9.52 -24.84 -5.37
C GLN A 623 10.54 -24.44 -4.31
N ILE A 624 10.16 -23.60 -3.36
CA ILE A 624 11.03 -23.20 -2.25
C ILE A 624 11.35 -24.38 -1.34
N LYS A 625 10.34 -25.22 -1.00
CA LYS A 625 10.56 -26.44 -0.23
C LYS A 625 11.59 -27.37 -0.90
N GLU A 626 11.48 -27.56 -2.21
CA GLU A 626 12.41 -28.35 -2.99
C GLU A 626 13.85 -27.78 -2.93
N GLN A 627 14.00 -26.45 -3.14
CA GLN A 627 15.30 -25.79 -3.10
C GLN A 627 15.95 -25.86 -1.71
N VAL A 628 15.17 -25.67 -0.64
CA VAL A 628 15.66 -25.78 0.74
C VAL A 628 16.08 -27.24 1.03
N ALA A 629 15.29 -28.22 0.61
CA ALA A 629 15.64 -29.64 0.78
C ALA A 629 16.89 -30.07 -0.01
N LEU A 630 17.08 -29.53 -1.23
CA LEU A 630 18.29 -29.76 -2.01
C LEU A 630 19.53 -29.15 -1.36
N ALA A 631 19.43 -27.96 -0.78
CA ALA A 631 20.54 -27.31 -0.08
C ALA A 631 20.93 -28.04 1.21
N ALA A 632 19.97 -28.62 1.92
CA ALA A 632 20.21 -29.39 3.13
C ALA A 632 20.93 -30.74 2.90
N LYS A 633 20.95 -31.23 1.64
CA LYS A 633 21.64 -32.48 1.25
C LYS A 633 23.09 -32.24 0.80
N LYS A 634 23.48 -31.01 0.56
CA LYS A 634 24.86 -30.59 0.21
C LYS A 634 25.63 -30.16 1.47
#